data_9e500461f700f5373833038041aa51c4
#
_entry.id   9e500461f700f5373833038041aa51c4
#
_cell.length_a   1.000
_cell.length_b   1.000
_cell.length_c   1.000
_cell.angle_alpha   90.00
_cell.angle_beta   90.00
_cell.angle_gamma   90.00
#
_symmetry.space_group_name_H-M   'P 1'
#
loop_
_entity.id
_entity.type
_entity.pdbx_description
1 polymer ?
#
loop_
_entity_poly.entity_id
_entity_poly.type
_entity_poly.pdbx_seq_one_letter_code
_entity_poly.pdbx_strand_id
1 'polypeptide(L)'
;MSSSSEPVDDYLSSILGNIAGKKIAIISEVQELVEKTEHADLFQKVLAYCQKHGACVTTNHVEKYTSILPVYYTIAMAEASSTMNRFDGIRYTGTMAGESFLDIVKRTRSNLLGREVKRRIMIGNFVLSHEHYASYYLKAKQLASEIKQEFLKILNENDLILMPTTYGEAFTIGSKVSDPVSMYIEDIFTVTANILGVPAMSVPIAKGSNGLPLGLQLISRPFGEREIYNMADFLSHFGGEA
;
A
#
# COMPACT_ATOMS: atom_id res chain seq x y z
N MET A 1 -14.22 -13.60 11.43
CA MET A 1 -13.35 -14.31 10.49
C MET A 1 -13.07 -13.38 9.33
N SER A 2 -11.87 -13.39 8.81
CA SER A 2 -11.42 -12.54 7.70
C SER A 2 -11.52 -13.24 6.33
N SER A 3 -12.14 -14.41 6.26
CA SER A 3 -12.33 -15.18 5.03
C SER A 3 -13.63 -14.77 4.32
N SER A 4 -13.57 -14.68 2.98
CA SER A 4 -14.71 -14.47 2.12
C SER A 4 -15.44 -15.78 1.80
N SER A 5 -16.73 -15.69 1.47
CA SER A 5 -17.51 -16.80 0.90
C SER A 5 -17.53 -16.80 -0.63
N GLU A 6 -16.86 -15.82 -1.26
CA GLU A 6 -16.74 -15.77 -2.72
C GLU A 6 -15.97 -17.00 -3.25
N PRO A 7 -16.40 -17.61 -4.36
CA PRO A 7 -15.69 -18.71 -5.00
C PRO A 7 -14.29 -18.27 -5.41
N VAL A 8 -13.33 -19.18 -5.29
CA VAL A 8 -11.96 -18.95 -5.79
C VAL A 8 -11.91 -19.37 -7.26
N ASP A 9 -11.43 -18.48 -8.12
CA ASP A 9 -11.23 -18.73 -9.54
C ASP A 9 -10.11 -19.76 -9.79
N ASP A 10 -10.20 -20.46 -10.94
CA ASP A 10 -9.04 -21.18 -11.48
C ASP A 10 -8.11 -20.18 -12.20
N TYR A 11 -7.22 -19.57 -11.42
CA TYR A 11 -6.32 -18.55 -11.93
C TYR A 11 -5.34 -19.08 -12.98
N LEU A 12 -4.88 -20.34 -12.87
CA LEU A 12 -3.91 -20.90 -13.80
C LEU A 12 -4.48 -21.06 -15.21
N SER A 13 -5.71 -21.52 -15.32
CA SER A 13 -6.38 -21.67 -16.63
C SER A 13 -6.76 -20.33 -17.26
N SER A 14 -6.76 -19.25 -16.49
CA SER A 14 -7.21 -17.93 -16.92
C SER A 14 -6.08 -16.95 -17.24
N ILE A 15 -4.83 -17.28 -16.93
CA ILE A 15 -3.65 -16.46 -17.27
C ILE A 15 -3.32 -16.71 -18.75
N LEU A 16 -3.57 -15.70 -19.59
CA LEU A 16 -3.37 -15.77 -21.04
C LEU A 16 -2.31 -14.80 -21.54
N GLY A 17 -1.77 -13.93 -20.68
CA GLY A 17 -0.82 -12.87 -21.06
C GLY A 17 -1.36 -11.90 -22.12
N ASN A 18 -2.66 -11.89 -22.37
CA ASN A 18 -3.29 -11.05 -23.39
C ASN A 18 -4.00 -9.85 -22.74
N ILE A 19 -3.59 -8.66 -23.15
CA ILE A 19 -4.13 -7.39 -22.64
C ILE A 19 -4.86 -6.57 -23.72
N ALA A 20 -5.06 -7.12 -24.92
CA ALA A 20 -5.77 -6.43 -25.99
C ALA A 20 -7.21 -6.08 -25.54
N GLY A 21 -7.58 -4.82 -25.69
CA GLY A 21 -8.86 -4.27 -25.25
C GLY A 21 -9.00 -4.01 -23.75
N LYS A 22 -8.00 -4.37 -22.93
CA LYS A 22 -8.00 -4.06 -21.51
C LYS A 22 -7.85 -2.55 -21.24
N LYS A 23 -8.59 -2.06 -20.27
CA LYS A 23 -8.55 -0.65 -19.83
C LYS A 23 -7.69 -0.51 -18.61
N ILE A 24 -6.60 0.26 -18.74
CA ILE A 24 -5.64 0.54 -17.67
C ILE A 24 -5.83 1.99 -17.23
N ALA A 25 -6.21 2.19 -15.98
CA ALA A 25 -6.27 3.53 -15.39
C ALA A 25 -4.91 3.93 -14.82
N ILE A 26 -4.55 5.17 -15.04
CA ILE A 26 -3.48 5.87 -14.31
C ILE A 26 -4.07 7.06 -13.58
N ILE A 27 -3.47 7.45 -12.48
CA ILE A 27 -3.93 8.54 -11.63
C ILE A 27 -3.03 9.75 -11.87
N SER A 28 -3.61 10.91 -12.21
CA SER A 28 -2.86 12.13 -12.53
C SER A 28 -1.91 12.56 -11.42
N GLU A 29 -2.36 12.51 -10.16
CA GLU A 29 -1.55 12.85 -8.99
C GLU A 29 -0.39 11.88 -8.77
N VAL A 30 -0.60 10.60 -9.12
CA VAL A 30 0.49 9.60 -9.11
C VAL A 30 1.51 9.92 -10.20
N GLN A 31 1.06 10.30 -11.41
CA GLN A 31 1.98 10.68 -12.50
C GLN A 31 2.87 11.86 -12.11
N GLU A 32 2.32 12.90 -11.49
CA GLU A 32 3.08 14.06 -11.01
C GLU A 32 4.13 13.68 -9.96
N LEU A 33 3.84 12.66 -9.13
CA LEU A 33 4.82 12.12 -8.18
C LEU A 33 5.90 11.29 -8.90
N VAL A 34 5.48 10.45 -9.86
CA VAL A 34 6.37 9.58 -10.65
C VAL A 34 7.42 10.37 -11.43
N GLU A 35 7.05 11.51 -12.01
CA GLU A 35 7.97 12.40 -12.73
C GLU A 35 9.18 12.85 -11.90
N LYS A 36 9.08 12.79 -10.58
CA LYS A 36 10.15 13.15 -9.62
C LYS A 36 10.94 11.94 -9.13
N THR A 37 10.70 10.76 -9.69
CA THR A 37 11.29 9.50 -9.25
C THR A 37 12.11 8.83 -10.35
N GLU A 38 12.87 7.80 -9.97
CA GLU A 38 13.58 6.93 -10.91
C GLU A 38 12.64 6.13 -11.84
N HIS A 39 11.34 6.08 -11.51
CA HIS A 39 10.34 5.39 -12.32
C HIS A 39 9.86 6.18 -13.54
N ALA A 40 10.17 7.48 -13.68
CA ALA A 40 9.59 8.34 -14.71
C ALA A 40 9.68 7.74 -16.11
N ASP A 41 10.90 7.46 -16.59
CA ASP A 41 11.12 6.89 -17.92
C ASP A 41 10.57 5.46 -18.06
N LEU A 42 10.74 4.64 -17.01
CA LEU A 42 10.26 3.27 -16.98
C LEU A 42 8.73 3.23 -17.08
N PHE A 43 8.06 4.06 -16.32
CA PHE A 43 6.60 4.13 -16.30
C PHE A 43 6.04 4.48 -17.68
N GLN A 44 6.61 5.47 -18.36
CA GLN A 44 6.21 5.86 -19.72
C GLN A 44 6.46 4.75 -20.73
N LYS A 45 7.61 4.06 -20.65
CA LYS A 45 7.90 2.92 -21.52
C LYS A 45 6.91 1.78 -21.33
N VAL A 46 6.54 1.47 -20.10
CA VAL A 46 5.54 0.42 -19.82
C VAL A 46 4.16 0.81 -20.34
N LEU A 47 3.74 2.07 -20.17
CA LEU A 47 2.46 2.53 -20.73
C LEU A 47 2.44 2.42 -22.26
N ALA A 48 3.51 2.84 -22.93
CA ALA A 48 3.64 2.73 -24.38
C ALA A 48 3.65 1.25 -24.84
N TYR A 49 4.30 0.37 -24.09
CA TYR A 49 4.29 -1.08 -24.35
C TYR A 49 2.88 -1.67 -24.22
N CYS A 50 2.13 -1.30 -23.21
CA CYS A 50 0.73 -1.73 -23.05
C CYS A 50 -0.14 -1.25 -24.21
N GLN A 51 -0.01 0.00 -24.62
CA GLN A 51 -0.76 0.58 -25.74
C GLN A 51 -0.41 -0.11 -27.07
N LYS A 52 0.88 -0.37 -27.32
CA LYS A 52 1.35 -1.13 -28.52
C LYS A 52 0.69 -2.50 -28.61
N HIS A 53 0.37 -3.14 -27.46
CA HIS A 53 -0.29 -4.45 -27.42
C HIS A 53 -1.82 -4.36 -27.26
N GLY A 54 -2.40 -3.20 -27.57
CA GLY A 54 -3.84 -3.01 -27.71
C GLY A 54 -4.58 -2.69 -26.42
N ALA A 55 -3.89 -2.38 -25.33
CA ALA A 55 -4.55 -1.86 -24.13
C ALA A 55 -4.94 -0.37 -24.31
N CYS A 56 -6.06 0.00 -23.69
CA CYS A 56 -6.50 1.39 -23.60
C CYS A 56 -6.06 1.99 -22.28
N VAL A 57 -5.18 3.01 -22.32
CA VAL A 57 -4.71 3.71 -21.12
C VAL A 57 -5.54 4.98 -20.92
N THR A 58 -6.11 5.16 -19.74
CA THR A 58 -6.91 6.33 -19.36
C THR A 58 -6.29 7.04 -18.18
N THR A 59 -6.27 8.38 -18.22
CA THR A 59 -5.85 9.21 -17.07
C THR A 59 -7.08 9.62 -16.28
N ASN A 60 -7.03 9.41 -14.97
CA ASN A 60 -8.11 9.69 -14.04
C ASN A 60 -7.60 10.61 -12.94
N HIS A 61 -8.49 11.42 -12.36
CA HIS A 61 -8.20 12.34 -11.27
C HIS A 61 -8.83 11.86 -9.97
N VAL A 62 -8.08 11.99 -8.86
CA VAL A 62 -8.54 11.69 -7.49
C VAL A 62 -8.24 12.90 -6.61
N GLU A 63 -9.24 13.75 -6.39
CA GLU A 63 -9.10 15.07 -5.75
C GLU A 63 -8.31 15.06 -4.44
N LYS A 64 -8.50 14.02 -3.63
CA LYS A 64 -7.90 13.92 -2.28
C LYS A 64 -6.73 12.95 -2.18
N TYR A 65 -6.14 12.56 -3.31
CA TYR A 65 -5.02 11.60 -3.33
C TYR A 65 -3.84 12.04 -2.45
N THR A 66 -3.50 13.32 -2.45
CA THR A 66 -2.41 13.87 -1.63
C THR A 66 -2.60 13.67 -0.12
N SER A 67 -3.85 13.44 0.31
CA SER A 67 -4.18 13.16 1.71
C SER A 67 -4.12 11.67 2.07
N ILE A 68 -3.86 10.76 1.10
CA ILE A 68 -3.97 9.31 1.31
C ILE A 68 -2.99 8.81 2.36
N LEU A 69 -1.76 9.30 2.34
CA LEU A 69 -0.70 8.90 3.26
C LEU A 69 -0.98 9.30 4.72
N PRO A 70 -1.26 10.58 5.05
CA PRO A 70 -1.62 10.96 6.41
C PRO A 70 -2.93 10.31 6.90
N VAL A 71 -3.90 10.09 6.02
CA VAL A 71 -5.14 9.37 6.33
C VAL A 71 -4.83 7.92 6.74
N TYR A 72 -4.04 7.22 5.93
CA TYR A 72 -3.63 5.84 6.23
C TYR A 72 -2.92 5.74 7.58
N TYR A 73 -1.89 6.56 7.81
CA TYR A 73 -1.11 6.48 9.04
C TYR A 73 -1.92 6.86 10.28
N THR A 74 -2.85 7.81 10.18
CA THR A 74 -3.74 8.16 11.29
C THR A 74 -4.59 6.96 11.70
N ILE A 75 -5.20 6.27 10.75
CA ILE A 75 -6.03 5.08 10.98
C ILE A 75 -5.16 3.91 11.46
N ALA A 76 -4.08 3.62 10.77
CA ALA A 76 -3.21 2.48 11.06
C ALA A 76 -2.58 2.58 12.47
N MET A 77 -2.13 3.77 12.88
CA MET A 77 -1.57 3.97 14.22
C MET A 77 -2.63 3.85 15.31
N ALA A 78 -3.85 4.36 15.07
CA ALA A 78 -4.97 4.22 16.00
C ALA A 78 -5.34 2.73 16.19
N GLU A 79 -5.50 1.99 15.11
CA GLU A 79 -5.83 0.56 15.15
C GLU A 79 -4.68 -0.28 15.73
N ALA A 80 -3.43 0.04 15.37
CA ALA A 80 -2.26 -0.61 15.96
C ALA A 80 -2.18 -0.39 17.47
N SER A 81 -2.43 0.83 17.96
CA SER A 81 -2.45 1.13 19.39
C SER A 81 -3.46 0.26 20.12
N SER A 82 -4.69 0.16 19.61
CA SER A 82 -5.75 -0.68 20.18
C SER A 82 -5.35 -2.17 20.15
N THR A 83 -4.84 -2.65 19.02
CA THR A 83 -4.47 -4.06 18.85
C THR A 83 -3.28 -4.45 19.72
N MET A 84 -2.27 -3.58 19.86
CA MET A 84 -1.07 -3.84 20.65
C MET A 84 -1.31 -3.93 22.17
N ASN A 85 -2.50 -3.55 22.65
CA ASN A 85 -2.85 -3.71 24.07
C ASN A 85 -2.90 -5.18 24.53
N ARG A 86 -3.12 -6.12 23.61
CA ARG A 86 -3.10 -7.57 23.91
C ARG A 86 -1.71 -8.10 24.26
N PHE A 87 -0.64 -7.43 23.85
CA PHE A 87 0.74 -7.85 24.11
C PHE A 87 1.22 -7.29 25.46
N ASP A 88 0.77 -7.93 26.51
CA ASP A 88 0.99 -7.57 27.93
C ASP A 88 2.15 -8.35 28.58
N GLY A 89 2.68 -9.37 27.89
CA GLY A 89 3.73 -10.24 28.43
C GLY A 89 3.19 -11.39 29.27
N ILE A 90 1.88 -11.59 29.32
CA ILE A 90 1.24 -12.67 30.07
C ILE A 90 0.73 -13.77 29.12
N ARG A 91 -0.08 -13.38 28.13
CA ARG A 91 -0.73 -14.31 27.19
C ARG A 91 0.04 -14.49 25.90
N TYR A 92 0.76 -13.46 25.48
CA TYR A 92 1.50 -13.41 24.23
C TYR A 92 2.85 -12.73 24.46
N THR A 93 3.88 -13.12 23.77
CA THR A 93 5.24 -12.59 23.85
C THR A 93 6.06 -13.12 25.03
N GLY A 94 7.36 -12.77 25.06
CA GLY A 94 8.20 -13.00 26.24
C GLY A 94 7.77 -12.14 27.42
N THR A 95 8.16 -12.53 28.61
CA THR A 95 7.83 -11.87 29.88
C THR A 95 9.09 -11.37 30.58
N MET A 96 9.05 -10.18 31.14
CA MET A 96 10.07 -9.66 32.05
C MET A 96 9.63 -9.88 33.50
N ALA A 97 10.52 -10.34 34.36
CA ALA A 97 10.20 -10.49 35.79
C ALA A 97 9.86 -9.14 36.44
N GLY A 98 8.92 -9.15 37.37
CA GLY A 98 8.47 -7.97 38.11
C GLY A 98 7.85 -8.35 39.45
N GLU A 99 7.71 -7.38 40.34
CA GLU A 99 7.18 -7.57 41.71
C GLU A 99 5.64 -7.61 41.76
N SER A 100 4.98 -7.09 40.73
CA SER A 100 3.52 -7.08 40.60
C SER A 100 3.10 -7.27 39.15
N PHE A 101 1.84 -7.61 38.90
CA PHE A 101 1.25 -7.68 37.56
C PHE A 101 1.52 -6.41 36.75
N LEU A 102 1.29 -5.26 37.33
CA LEU A 102 1.51 -3.98 36.65
C LEU A 102 2.99 -3.74 36.33
N ASP A 103 3.90 -4.14 37.23
CA ASP A 103 5.34 -4.02 37.00
C ASP A 103 5.81 -4.97 35.90
N ILE A 104 5.32 -6.21 35.87
CA ILE A 104 5.57 -7.17 34.76
C ILE A 104 5.16 -6.57 33.44
N VAL A 105 3.94 -6.06 33.33
CA VAL A 105 3.42 -5.46 32.08
C VAL A 105 4.27 -4.24 31.65
N LYS A 106 4.57 -3.33 32.60
CA LYS A 106 5.40 -2.15 32.31
C LYS A 106 6.79 -2.53 31.82
N ARG A 107 7.49 -3.41 32.53
CA ARG A 107 8.84 -3.88 32.16
C ARG A 107 8.84 -4.57 30.81
N THR A 108 7.90 -5.49 30.59
CA THR A 108 7.78 -6.22 29.33
C THR A 108 7.56 -5.29 28.16
N ARG A 109 6.57 -4.39 28.22
CA ARG A 109 6.29 -3.45 27.13
C ARG A 109 7.42 -2.44 26.91
N SER A 110 8.09 -2.00 27.99
CA SER A 110 9.20 -1.05 27.87
C SER A 110 10.44 -1.68 27.23
N ASN A 111 10.74 -2.95 27.49
CA ASN A 111 11.99 -3.58 27.06
C ASN A 111 11.82 -4.44 25.80
N LEU A 112 10.68 -5.11 25.62
CA LEU A 112 10.48 -6.06 24.50
C LEU A 112 9.76 -5.47 23.30
N LEU A 113 9.06 -4.33 23.42
CA LEU A 113 8.51 -3.64 22.26
C LEU A 113 9.58 -2.73 21.62
N GLY A 114 9.76 -2.87 20.31
CA GLY A 114 10.68 -2.04 19.53
C GLY A 114 10.29 -0.56 19.53
N ARG A 115 11.26 0.32 19.22
CA ARG A 115 11.08 1.78 19.24
C ARG A 115 9.94 2.25 18.35
N GLU A 116 9.83 1.71 17.12
CA GLU A 116 8.78 2.08 16.18
C GLU A 116 7.40 1.64 16.66
N VAL A 117 7.27 0.43 17.21
CA VAL A 117 6.01 -0.06 17.79
C VAL A 117 5.54 0.85 18.91
N LYS A 118 6.44 1.25 19.80
CA LYS A 118 6.14 2.20 20.89
C LYS A 118 5.68 3.55 20.36
N ARG A 119 6.33 4.06 19.32
CA ARG A 119 5.94 5.32 18.66
C ARG A 119 4.51 5.23 18.12
N ARG A 120 4.18 4.17 17.37
CA ARG A 120 2.83 3.95 16.83
C ARG A 120 1.77 3.85 17.91
N ILE A 121 2.07 3.17 19.01
CA ILE A 121 1.17 3.11 20.17
C ILE A 121 0.94 4.49 20.77
N MET A 122 1.98 5.30 20.94
CA MET A 122 1.84 6.65 21.51
C MET A 122 1.01 7.56 20.62
N ILE A 123 1.30 7.58 19.32
CA ILE A 123 0.53 8.39 18.35
C ILE A 123 -0.92 7.89 18.27
N GLY A 124 -1.13 6.58 18.23
CA GLY A 124 -2.47 6.01 18.21
C GLY A 124 -3.29 6.34 19.46
N ASN A 125 -2.68 6.31 20.65
CA ASN A 125 -3.33 6.75 21.88
C ASN A 125 -3.72 8.24 21.85
N PHE A 126 -2.85 9.09 21.29
CA PHE A 126 -3.17 10.51 21.09
C PHE A 126 -4.37 10.68 20.15
N VAL A 127 -4.35 10.02 19.01
CA VAL A 127 -5.43 10.07 18.00
C VAL A 127 -6.77 9.56 18.55
N LEU A 128 -6.73 8.54 19.42
CA LEU A 128 -7.92 7.95 20.03
C LEU A 128 -8.37 8.64 21.34
N SER A 129 -7.63 9.65 21.82
CA SER A 129 -8.03 10.38 23.01
C SER A 129 -9.32 11.17 22.76
N HIS A 130 -10.10 11.40 23.84
CA HIS A 130 -11.40 12.07 23.76
C HIS A 130 -11.34 13.42 23.02
N GLU A 131 -10.30 14.20 23.26
CA GLU A 131 -10.13 15.54 22.65
C GLU A 131 -9.80 15.47 21.14
N HIS A 132 -9.19 14.38 20.68
CA HIS A 132 -8.62 14.26 19.33
C HIS A 132 -9.39 13.28 18.45
N TYR A 133 -10.22 12.43 19.02
CA TYR A 133 -10.94 11.37 18.32
C TYR A 133 -11.75 11.89 17.11
N ALA A 134 -12.55 12.93 17.33
CA ALA A 134 -13.39 13.48 16.26
C ALA A 134 -12.58 14.19 15.17
N SER A 135 -11.57 14.98 15.56
CA SER A 135 -10.78 15.80 14.66
C SER A 135 -9.72 15.04 13.88
N TYR A 136 -9.27 13.88 14.37
CA TYR A 136 -8.27 13.05 13.68
C TYR A 136 -8.87 11.74 13.18
N TYR A 137 -9.32 10.85 14.09
CA TYR A 137 -9.72 9.49 13.69
C TYR A 137 -10.98 9.47 12.83
N LEU A 138 -12.07 10.11 13.28
CA LEU A 138 -13.31 10.14 12.52
C LEU A 138 -13.12 10.88 11.18
N LYS A 139 -12.40 11.99 11.19
CA LYS A 139 -12.09 12.73 9.96
C LYS A 139 -11.25 11.89 8.97
N ALA A 140 -10.23 11.17 9.46
CA ALA A 140 -9.44 10.27 8.63
C ALA A 140 -10.30 9.12 8.05
N LYS A 141 -11.21 8.54 8.83
CA LYS A 141 -12.16 7.50 8.35
C LYS A 141 -13.10 8.05 7.29
N GLN A 142 -13.58 9.27 7.45
CA GLN A 142 -14.42 9.93 6.44
C GLN A 142 -13.64 10.15 5.14
N LEU A 143 -12.44 10.75 5.20
CA LEU A 143 -11.59 10.98 4.03
C LEU A 143 -11.20 9.67 3.34
N ALA A 144 -10.87 8.62 4.11
CA ALA A 144 -10.61 7.30 3.55
C ALA A 144 -11.80 6.76 2.76
N SER A 145 -13.03 6.95 3.27
CA SER A 145 -14.25 6.55 2.58
C SER A 145 -14.47 7.34 1.28
N GLU A 146 -14.23 8.65 1.30
CA GLU A 146 -14.36 9.50 0.11
C GLU A 146 -13.35 9.09 -0.97
N ILE A 147 -12.06 8.96 -0.62
CA ILE A 147 -10.99 8.49 -1.52
C ILE A 147 -11.35 7.11 -2.10
N LYS A 148 -11.79 6.18 -1.24
CA LYS A 148 -12.21 4.85 -1.68
C LYS A 148 -13.33 4.90 -2.72
N GLN A 149 -14.34 5.74 -2.53
CA GLN A 149 -15.44 5.88 -3.48
C GLN A 149 -14.98 6.41 -4.85
N GLU A 150 -14.05 7.36 -4.89
CA GLU A 150 -13.48 7.86 -6.14
C GLU A 150 -12.73 6.75 -6.89
N PHE A 151 -11.85 6.01 -6.21
CA PHE A 151 -11.11 4.90 -6.80
C PHE A 151 -12.01 3.76 -7.28
N LEU A 152 -13.06 3.40 -6.51
CA LEU A 152 -13.99 2.36 -6.92
C LEU A 152 -14.78 2.74 -8.17
N LYS A 153 -15.09 4.03 -8.39
CA LYS A 153 -15.69 4.50 -9.65
C LYS A 153 -14.71 4.27 -10.82
N ILE A 154 -13.44 4.62 -10.64
CA ILE A 154 -12.39 4.39 -11.65
C ILE A 154 -12.27 2.89 -11.97
N LEU A 155 -12.26 2.03 -10.95
CA LEU A 155 -12.17 0.57 -11.13
C LEU A 155 -13.45 -0.07 -11.73
N ASN A 156 -14.59 0.61 -11.68
CA ASN A 156 -15.80 0.17 -12.37
C ASN A 156 -15.73 0.42 -13.90
N GLU A 157 -14.94 1.39 -14.32
CA GLU A 157 -14.77 1.78 -15.72
C GLU A 157 -13.51 1.19 -16.36
N ASN A 158 -12.58 0.71 -15.52
CA ASN A 158 -11.28 0.17 -15.92
C ASN A 158 -11.02 -1.20 -15.30
N ASP A 159 -10.26 -2.04 -15.98
CA ASP A 159 -9.91 -3.38 -15.51
C ASP A 159 -8.93 -3.36 -14.34
N LEU A 160 -7.99 -2.41 -14.37
CA LEU A 160 -6.99 -2.24 -13.31
C LEU A 160 -6.41 -0.80 -13.28
N ILE A 161 -5.77 -0.48 -12.15
CA ILE A 161 -4.96 0.73 -11.99
C ILE A 161 -3.49 0.31 -11.96
N LEU A 162 -2.64 1.05 -12.67
CA LEU A 162 -1.20 0.86 -12.72
C LEU A 162 -0.50 2.05 -12.05
N MET A 163 0.43 1.77 -11.14
CA MET A 163 1.28 2.76 -10.48
C MET A 163 2.61 2.15 -10.02
N PRO A 164 3.65 2.92 -9.66
CA PRO A 164 4.84 2.37 -9.01
C PRO A 164 4.50 1.66 -7.70
N THR A 165 5.34 0.69 -7.32
CA THR A 165 5.22 0.04 -6.01
C THR A 165 5.82 0.92 -4.91
N THR A 166 7.01 1.49 -5.15
CA THR A 166 7.77 2.31 -4.20
C THR A 166 8.22 3.60 -4.86
N TYR A 167 8.71 4.54 -4.07
CA TYR A 167 9.21 5.83 -4.57
C TYR A 167 10.49 5.68 -5.42
N GLY A 168 11.28 4.65 -5.16
CA GLY A 168 12.54 4.34 -5.87
C GLY A 168 13.05 2.95 -5.51
N GLU A 169 14.34 2.73 -5.72
CA GLU A 169 15.02 1.52 -5.29
C GLU A 169 15.03 1.38 -3.75
N ALA A 170 15.30 0.15 -3.27
CA ALA A 170 15.46 -0.09 -1.84
C ALA A 170 16.57 0.78 -1.25
N PHE A 171 16.27 1.50 -0.17
CA PHE A 171 17.24 2.34 0.53
C PHE A 171 18.25 1.51 1.33
N THR A 172 19.44 2.07 1.56
CA THR A 172 20.50 1.42 2.34
C THR A 172 20.04 1.18 3.79
N ILE A 173 20.37 0.00 4.34
CA ILE A 173 20.03 -0.35 5.72
C ILE A 173 20.57 0.73 6.68
N GLY A 174 19.69 1.25 7.52
CA GLY A 174 20.01 2.26 8.53
C GLY A 174 19.96 3.72 8.05
N SER A 175 19.86 4.00 6.75
CA SER A 175 19.89 5.38 6.23
C SER A 175 18.67 6.23 6.65
N LYS A 176 17.53 5.63 6.93
CA LYS A 176 16.28 6.33 7.30
C LYS A 176 15.89 6.21 8.78
N VAL A 177 16.77 5.67 9.63
CA VAL A 177 16.47 5.44 11.06
C VAL A 177 16.21 6.74 11.82
N SER A 178 16.87 7.84 11.44
CA SER A 178 16.75 9.15 12.09
C SER A 178 15.57 9.99 11.61
N ASP A 179 15.02 9.68 10.44
CA ASP A 179 13.89 10.40 9.84
C ASP A 179 12.71 9.48 9.51
N PRO A 180 11.75 9.33 10.45
CA PRO A 180 10.57 8.52 10.23
C PRO A 180 9.65 9.03 9.12
N VAL A 181 9.63 10.33 8.85
CA VAL A 181 8.75 10.91 7.83
C VAL A 181 9.22 10.50 6.44
N SER A 182 10.54 10.56 6.18
CA SER A 182 11.10 10.09 4.91
C SER A 182 10.88 8.59 4.67
N MET A 183 10.80 7.80 5.76
CA MET A 183 10.47 6.38 5.68
C MET A 183 8.99 6.15 5.32
N TYR A 184 8.08 6.98 5.86
CA TYR A 184 6.65 6.86 5.57
C TYR A 184 6.30 7.28 4.14
N ILE A 185 7.07 8.19 3.53
CA ILE A 185 6.87 8.61 2.13
C ILE A 185 7.07 7.45 1.16
N GLU A 186 7.91 6.46 1.48
CA GLU A 186 8.10 5.27 0.65
C GLU A 186 6.80 4.48 0.44
N ASP A 187 5.86 4.59 1.35
CA ASP A 187 4.59 3.88 1.31
C ASP A 187 3.50 4.60 0.49
N ILE A 188 3.80 5.78 -0.11
CA ILE A 188 2.80 6.65 -0.75
C ILE A 188 1.92 5.93 -1.79
N PHE A 189 2.48 4.97 -2.50
CA PHE A 189 1.75 4.20 -3.51
C PHE A 189 1.06 2.97 -2.92
N THR A 190 1.71 2.26 -1.99
CA THR A 190 1.20 0.99 -1.44
C THR A 190 0.01 1.18 -0.49
N VAL A 191 -0.08 2.32 0.20
CA VAL A 191 -1.22 2.62 1.09
C VAL A 191 -2.55 2.71 0.35
N THR A 192 -2.51 2.95 -0.97
CA THR A 192 -3.70 3.01 -1.82
C THR A 192 -4.52 1.73 -1.72
N ALA A 193 -3.92 0.57 -1.97
CA ALA A 193 -4.61 -0.72 -1.90
C ALA A 193 -5.17 -1.00 -0.49
N ASN A 194 -4.46 -0.58 0.56
CA ASN A 194 -4.92 -0.74 1.95
C ASN A 194 -6.16 0.10 2.26
N ILE A 195 -6.20 1.37 1.83
CA ILE A 195 -7.37 2.25 2.02
C ILE A 195 -8.57 1.72 1.23
N LEU A 196 -8.33 1.25 0.01
CA LEU A 196 -9.40 0.72 -0.85
C LEU A 196 -9.92 -0.63 -0.35
N GLY A 197 -9.08 -1.45 0.28
CA GLY A 197 -9.40 -2.82 0.67
C GLY A 197 -9.63 -3.72 -0.55
N VAL A 198 -8.75 -3.62 -1.55
CA VAL A 198 -8.80 -4.33 -2.82
C VAL A 198 -7.51 -5.11 -3.06
N PRO A 199 -7.52 -6.13 -3.94
CA PRO A 199 -6.33 -6.87 -4.29
C PRO A 199 -5.33 -6.00 -5.03
N ALA A 200 -4.05 -6.20 -4.72
CA ALA A 200 -2.93 -5.56 -5.40
C ALA A 200 -1.73 -6.50 -5.48
N MET A 201 -0.89 -6.30 -6.50
CA MET A 201 0.31 -7.09 -6.73
C MET A 201 1.45 -6.19 -7.21
N SER A 202 2.64 -6.39 -6.68
CA SER A 202 3.86 -5.77 -7.21
C SER A 202 4.54 -6.70 -8.21
N VAL A 203 4.89 -6.16 -9.36
CA VAL A 203 5.60 -6.88 -10.43
C VAL A 203 6.95 -6.20 -10.65
N PRO A 204 8.08 -6.92 -10.54
CA PRO A 204 9.39 -6.36 -10.87
C PRO A 204 9.48 -6.17 -12.39
N ILE A 205 9.83 -4.96 -12.84
CA ILE A 205 9.84 -4.59 -14.28
C ILE A 205 11.25 -4.33 -14.79
N ALA A 206 12.08 -3.66 -13.99
CA ALA A 206 13.43 -3.27 -14.42
C ALA A 206 14.36 -3.17 -13.20
N LYS A 207 15.60 -2.80 -13.45
CA LYS A 207 16.56 -2.41 -12.42
C LYS A 207 16.79 -0.91 -12.50
N GLY A 208 16.91 -0.26 -11.35
CA GLY A 208 17.25 1.15 -11.24
C GLY A 208 18.74 1.40 -11.37
N SER A 209 19.15 2.61 -11.01
CA SER A 209 20.52 3.10 -11.18
C SER A 209 21.58 2.34 -10.36
N ASN A 210 21.20 1.79 -9.21
CA ASN A 210 22.07 0.98 -8.36
C ASN A 210 21.95 -0.53 -8.65
N GLY A 211 21.21 -0.93 -9.68
CA GLY A 211 21.01 -2.32 -10.06
C GLY A 211 19.99 -3.08 -9.23
N LEU A 212 19.26 -2.40 -8.35
CA LEU A 212 18.18 -2.99 -7.54
C LEU A 212 16.85 -2.98 -8.31
N PRO A 213 15.91 -3.88 -7.99
CA PRO A 213 14.66 -3.97 -8.73
C PRO A 213 13.77 -2.75 -8.52
N LEU A 214 13.15 -2.29 -9.59
CA LEU A 214 12.03 -1.36 -9.61
C LEU A 214 10.76 -2.12 -9.97
N GLY A 215 9.69 -1.92 -9.18
CA GLY A 215 8.41 -2.60 -9.34
C GLY A 215 7.28 -1.65 -9.71
N LEU A 216 6.32 -2.19 -10.46
CA LEU A 216 5.01 -1.54 -10.64
C LEU A 216 3.94 -2.31 -9.87
N GLN A 217 2.98 -1.58 -9.34
CA GLN A 217 1.84 -2.10 -8.60
C GLN A 217 0.61 -2.14 -9.51
N LEU A 218 -0.03 -3.28 -9.53
CA LEU A 218 -1.30 -3.54 -10.18
C LEU A 218 -2.38 -3.57 -9.09
N ILE A 219 -3.45 -2.80 -9.27
CA ILE A 219 -4.58 -2.76 -8.35
C ILE A 219 -5.84 -3.04 -9.16
N SER A 220 -6.71 -3.94 -8.68
CA SER A 220 -7.95 -4.28 -9.34
C SER A 220 -9.14 -4.11 -8.38
N ARG A 221 -10.36 -4.28 -8.91
CA ARG A 221 -11.59 -4.31 -8.10
C ARG A 221 -11.56 -5.45 -7.07
N PRO A 222 -12.42 -5.42 -6.05
CA PRO A 222 -12.57 -6.55 -5.14
C PRO A 222 -12.77 -7.87 -5.90
N PHE A 223 -12.02 -8.91 -5.51
CA PHE A 223 -11.98 -10.22 -6.18
C PHE A 223 -11.57 -10.19 -7.65
N GLY A 224 -10.81 -9.18 -8.06
CA GLY A 224 -10.29 -9.02 -9.42
C GLY A 224 -8.86 -9.55 -9.60
N GLU A 225 -8.42 -10.52 -8.82
CA GLU A 225 -7.07 -11.11 -8.87
C GLU A 225 -6.72 -11.66 -10.24
N ARG A 226 -7.70 -12.17 -10.98
CA ARG A 226 -7.55 -12.66 -12.34
C ARG A 226 -6.96 -11.62 -13.29
N GLU A 227 -7.47 -10.39 -13.23
CA GLU A 227 -6.97 -9.27 -14.05
C GLU A 227 -5.53 -8.92 -13.69
N ILE A 228 -5.22 -8.96 -12.39
CA ILE A 228 -3.86 -8.72 -11.88
C ILE A 228 -2.90 -9.77 -12.41
N TYR A 229 -3.24 -11.07 -12.32
CA TYR A 229 -2.37 -12.14 -12.78
C TYR A 229 -2.15 -12.10 -14.30
N ASN A 230 -3.20 -11.84 -15.09
CA ASN A 230 -3.05 -11.68 -16.53
C ASN A 230 -2.10 -10.54 -16.91
N MET A 231 -2.25 -9.39 -16.24
CA MET A 231 -1.39 -8.25 -16.47
C MET A 231 0.03 -8.49 -15.99
N ALA A 232 0.20 -9.17 -14.85
CA ALA A 232 1.53 -9.51 -14.31
C ALA A 232 2.29 -10.46 -15.24
N ASP A 233 1.60 -11.47 -15.78
CA ASP A 233 2.17 -12.38 -16.78
C ASP A 233 2.62 -11.62 -18.03
N PHE A 234 1.76 -10.78 -18.60
CA PHE A 234 2.11 -9.91 -19.73
C PHE A 234 3.32 -9.03 -19.43
N LEU A 235 3.36 -8.36 -18.29
CA LEU A 235 4.45 -7.47 -17.90
C LEU A 235 5.77 -8.21 -17.61
N SER A 236 5.71 -9.50 -17.27
CA SER A 236 6.92 -10.31 -17.06
C SER A 236 7.77 -10.44 -18.32
N HIS A 237 7.18 -10.23 -19.51
CA HIS A 237 7.85 -10.27 -20.81
C HIS A 237 8.36 -8.90 -21.29
N PHE A 238 8.10 -7.82 -20.55
CA PHE A 238 8.44 -6.44 -20.95
C PHE A 238 9.92 -6.24 -21.29
N GLY A 239 10.83 -6.87 -20.60
CA GLY A 239 12.29 -6.72 -20.82
C GLY A 239 12.88 -7.60 -21.93
N GLY A 240 12.09 -8.49 -22.52
CA GLY A 240 12.56 -9.41 -23.57
C GLY A 240 12.49 -8.88 -25.01
N GLU A 241 11.84 -7.73 -25.23
CA GLU A 241 11.64 -7.09 -26.54
C GLU A 241 12.42 -5.77 -26.72
N ALA A 242 13.31 -5.42 -25.77
CA ALA A 242 14.08 -4.17 -25.78
C ALA A 242 15.48 -4.36 -26.33
#